data_ad16b309013999f1c28791e0028e7183
#
_entry.id   ad16b309013999f1c28791e0028e7183
#
_cell.length_a   1.000
_cell.length_b   1.000
_cell.length_c   1.000
_cell.angle_alpha   90.00
_cell.angle_beta   90.00
_cell.angle_gamma   90.00
#
_symmetry.space_group_name_H-M   'P 1'
#
loop_
_entity.id
_entity.type
_entity.pdbx_description
1 polymer ?
#
loop_
_entity_poly.entity_id
_entity_poly.type
_entity_poly.pdbx_seq_one_letter_code
_entity_poly.pdbx_strand_id
1 'polypeptide(L)'
;MAVIPSLLLIGYALVGVNQGVDLADTGYNIGTYRFMFQWDGYWTLAMLLANLLGYGLTRLPGGGTLLGLNVYTSLLLGITAAAVYLVLKRKFPAWCVFLGEVIALGTCWCPATILYNYLTYYVILLALGALYLGLTREKNSWLVVAGTLLGINVFVRFSNLTEMAFILAVWYYVICRRKDRGETGKTRFPACLQLTLWCMLGYAIGMGLVLTGIALTCGIPHYLQTVGNLFSMSGTSESYSATSMILDAWRDYLAQLPWLLLMTAGILAGTILFRIGGAGKAKAAKILVFLAGLLVLLRLFWGRRIFSTDYYSDGALWYFAVMFVVVAYGVNVVCLFREKEDRDLQLLSAFVLITLLIAPLGTNNHAYATINNLFLVAPVTVALLARYCFALVKKGKNNAWRQALHFPVTAMVVFFLACVTWQTFAFQNCYVFGDSSSAEKRNTKIENNGILRRIYTTEYKARNLEELSGYLKEQNLQEKSLYLYGNIPALCYYLDQIPATSMLWPDLESYEWEAFTRDLNALGGMGEAERPLFIVAMDRVTQKEPMLEKMQAIQEFLEKEKYVCTYSNEMFAIYQ
;
A
#
# COMPACT_ATOMS: atom_id res chain seq x y z
N MET A 1 -18.76 13.27 -20.22
CA MET A 1 -17.29 13.11 -20.41
C MET A 1 -16.51 12.54 -19.20
N ALA A 2 -17.14 12.36 -18.03
CA ALA A 2 -16.44 11.82 -16.86
C ALA A 2 -16.50 10.28 -16.72
N VAL A 3 -17.46 9.66 -17.38
CA VAL A 3 -17.74 8.22 -17.25
C VAL A 3 -16.58 7.38 -17.81
N ILE A 4 -16.12 7.70 -19.01
CA ILE A 4 -15.06 6.92 -19.67
C ILE A 4 -13.76 6.87 -18.84
N PRO A 5 -13.18 8.00 -18.36
CA PRO A 5 -11.98 7.93 -17.53
C PRO A 5 -12.20 7.14 -16.22
N SER A 6 -13.36 7.26 -15.58
CA SER A 6 -13.67 6.48 -14.38
C SER A 6 -13.74 4.98 -14.67
N LEU A 7 -14.35 4.57 -15.78
CA LEU A 7 -14.39 3.17 -16.21
C LEU A 7 -13.00 2.64 -16.57
N LEU A 8 -12.16 3.47 -17.20
CA LEU A 8 -10.78 3.09 -17.51
C LEU A 8 -9.95 2.88 -16.24
N LEU A 9 -10.11 3.72 -15.20
CA LEU A 9 -9.43 3.53 -13.91
C LEU A 9 -9.89 2.23 -13.21
N ILE A 10 -11.19 1.95 -13.23
CA ILE A 10 -11.72 0.70 -12.67
C ILE A 10 -11.20 -0.51 -13.47
N GLY A 11 -11.24 -0.43 -14.80
CA GLY A 11 -10.71 -1.49 -15.67
C GLY A 11 -9.20 -1.72 -15.48
N TYR A 12 -8.43 -0.65 -15.27
CA TYR A 12 -7.00 -0.73 -15.01
C TYR A 12 -6.68 -1.43 -13.70
N ALA A 13 -7.46 -1.18 -12.63
CA ALA A 13 -7.31 -1.88 -11.37
C ALA A 13 -7.60 -3.40 -11.45
N LEU A 14 -8.37 -3.83 -12.46
CA LEU A 14 -8.69 -5.25 -12.69
C LEU A 14 -7.63 -6.00 -13.52
N VAL A 15 -6.61 -5.31 -14.02
CA VAL A 15 -5.54 -5.96 -14.79
C VAL A 15 -4.78 -6.93 -13.89
N GLY A 16 -4.63 -8.18 -14.31
CA GLY A 16 -3.84 -9.19 -13.61
C GLY A 16 -4.53 -9.86 -12.41
N VAL A 17 -5.83 -9.63 -12.16
CA VAL A 17 -6.55 -10.24 -11.02
C VAL A 17 -6.55 -11.77 -11.01
N ASN A 18 -6.31 -12.41 -12.14
CA ASN A 18 -6.20 -13.86 -12.27
C ASN A 18 -4.74 -14.36 -12.28
N GLN A 19 -3.78 -13.51 -11.92
CA GLN A 19 -2.36 -13.81 -11.98
C GLN A 19 -1.77 -14.00 -10.59
N GLY A 20 -1.03 -15.10 -10.42
CA GLY A 20 -0.16 -15.38 -9.29
C GLY A 20 -0.82 -15.97 -8.06
N VAL A 21 0.00 -16.73 -7.33
CA VAL A 21 -0.33 -17.35 -6.06
C VAL A 21 0.74 -16.95 -5.05
N ASP A 22 0.39 -16.06 -4.15
CA ASP A 22 1.21 -15.76 -2.97
C ASP A 22 0.87 -16.74 -1.85
N LEU A 23 1.89 -17.42 -1.32
CA LEU A 23 1.75 -18.38 -0.23
C LEU A 23 1.99 -17.75 1.14
N ALA A 24 2.52 -16.53 1.19
CA ALA A 24 2.95 -15.83 2.41
C ALA A 24 1.98 -14.71 2.82
N ASP A 25 2.30 -13.45 2.52
CA ASP A 25 1.63 -12.27 3.04
C ASP A 25 0.11 -12.21 2.77
N THR A 26 -0.32 -12.61 1.58
CA THR A 26 -1.75 -12.70 1.26
C THR A 26 -2.45 -13.70 2.19
N GLY A 27 -1.74 -14.75 2.58
CA GLY A 27 -2.32 -15.91 3.26
C GLY A 27 -2.90 -15.61 4.63
N TYR A 28 -2.18 -14.88 5.46
CA TYR A 28 -2.69 -14.62 6.81
C TYR A 28 -3.92 -13.69 6.79
N ASN A 29 -4.03 -12.81 5.78
CA ASN A 29 -5.22 -11.97 5.60
C ASN A 29 -6.42 -12.79 5.14
N ILE A 30 -6.29 -13.53 4.04
CA ILE A 30 -7.42 -14.27 3.47
C ILE A 30 -7.84 -15.47 4.33
N GLY A 31 -6.92 -16.11 5.03
CA GLY A 31 -7.21 -17.12 6.04
C GLY A 31 -8.03 -16.54 7.19
N THR A 32 -7.63 -15.37 7.71
CA THR A 32 -8.41 -14.64 8.73
C THR A 32 -9.80 -14.26 8.22
N TYR A 33 -9.96 -13.80 6.98
CA TYR A 33 -11.29 -13.49 6.42
C TYR A 33 -12.17 -14.74 6.37
N ARG A 34 -11.62 -15.86 5.90
CA ARG A 34 -12.38 -17.11 5.73
C ARG A 34 -12.86 -17.69 7.04
N PHE A 35 -12.00 -17.71 8.05
CA PHE A 35 -12.24 -18.38 9.33
C PHE A 35 -12.57 -17.44 10.49
N MET A 36 -12.88 -16.16 10.22
CA MET A 36 -13.02 -15.09 11.21
C MET A 36 -13.86 -15.43 12.45
N PHE A 37 -14.94 -16.20 12.28
CA PHE A 37 -15.85 -16.60 13.37
C PHE A 37 -15.69 -18.06 13.81
N GLN A 38 -14.70 -18.77 13.27
CA GLN A 38 -14.42 -20.17 13.58
C GLN A 38 -13.04 -20.36 14.22
N TRP A 39 -12.22 -19.31 14.18
CA TRP A 39 -10.84 -19.34 14.60
C TRP A 39 -10.45 -18.04 15.31
N ASP A 40 -9.79 -18.17 16.47
CA ASP A 40 -9.31 -17.03 17.26
C ASP A 40 -7.82 -16.78 16.99
N GLY A 41 -7.54 -16.13 15.86
CA GLY A 41 -6.19 -15.78 15.45
C GLY A 41 -5.73 -14.43 16.00
N TYR A 42 -4.42 -14.28 16.20
CA TYR A 42 -3.81 -13.06 16.73
C TYR A 42 -4.19 -11.78 15.98
N TRP A 43 -4.42 -11.84 14.67
CA TRP A 43 -4.80 -10.68 13.86
C TRP A 43 -6.31 -10.49 13.68
N THR A 44 -7.13 -11.43 14.15
CA THR A 44 -8.57 -11.42 13.87
C THR A 44 -9.25 -10.14 14.35
N LEU A 45 -9.01 -9.72 15.59
CA LEU A 45 -9.59 -8.51 16.17
C LEU A 45 -8.71 -7.25 16.01
N ALA A 46 -7.40 -7.41 15.76
CA ALA A 46 -6.49 -6.28 15.58
C ALA A 46 -6.75 -5.48 14.28
N MET A 47 -7.27 -6.14 13.25
CA MET A 47 -7.68 -5.54 11.97
C MET A 47 -9.18 -5.77 11.74
N LEU A 48 -9.99 -5.58 12.79
CA LEU A 48 -11.39 -5.98 12.87
C LEU A 48 -12.22 -5.59 11.64
N LEU A 49 -12.20 -4.32 11.24
CA LEU A 49 -13.06 -3.84 10.16
C LEU A 49 -12.62 -4.33 8.78
N ALA A 50 -11.30 -4.48 8.57
CA ALA A 50 -10.78 -5.06 7.34
C ALA A 50 -11.15 -6.56 7.25
N ASN A 51 -11.04 -7.28 8.36
CA ASN A 51 -11.39 -8.69 8.43
C ASN A 51 -12.91 -8.93 8.27
N LEU A 52 -13.75 -8.07 8.87
CA LEU A 52 -15.21 -8.10 8.66
C LEU A 52 -15.60 -7.86 7.20
N LEU A 53 -14.97 -6.86 6.56
CA LEU A 53 -15.17 -6.61 5.13
C LEU A 53 -14.72 -7.83 4.31
N GLY A 54 -13.53 -8.35 4.60
CA GLY A 54 -12.98 -9.53 3.93
C GLY A 54 -13.90 -10.75 4.08
N TYR A 55 -14.38 -11.02 5.30
CA TYR A 55 -15.38 -12.05 5.57
C TYR A 55 -16.65 -11.86 4.71
N GLY A 56 -17.20 -10.63 4.69
CA GLY A 56 -18.35 -10.31 3.85
C GLY A 56 -18.09 -10.59 2.37
N LEU A 57 -16.92 -10.19 1.85
CA LEU A 57 -16.53 -10.42 0.46
C LEU A 57 -16.40 -11.92 0.13
N THR A 58 -15.90 -12.75 1.06
CA THR A 58 -15.82 -14.20 0.85
C THR A 58 -17.19 -14.88 0.73
N ARG A 59 -18.28 -14.23 1.20
CA ARG A 59 -19.66 -14.73 1.13
C ARG A 59 -20.42 -14.28 -0.12
N LEU A 60 -19.88 -13.34 -0.88
CA LEU A 60 -20.46 -12.90 -2.13
C LEU A 60 -20.28 -13.96 -3.24
N PRO A 61 -21.08 -13.94 -4.32
CA PRO A 61 -20.95 -14.87 -5.42
C PRO A 61 -19.51 -14.92 -5.99
N GLY A 62 -18.88 -16.08 -5.94
CA GLY A 62 -17.48 -16.26 -6.36
C GLY A 62 -16.43 -15.76 -5.36
N GLY A 63 -16.79 -15.02 -4.31
CA GLY A 63 -15.87 -14.45 -3.32
C GLY A 63 -15.15 -15.49 -2.45
N GLY A 64 -15.65 -16.74 -2.39
CA GLY A 64 -14.95 -17.86 -1.76
C GLY A 64 -13.74 -18.37 -2.54
N THR A 65 -13.49 -17.87 -3.76
CA THR A 65 -12.31 -18.19 -4.57
C THR A 65 -11.31 -17.04 -4.56
N LEU A 66 -10.03 -17.33 -4.76
CA LEU A 66 -8.99 -16.29 -4.85
C LEU A 66 -9.30 -15.29 -5.99
N LEU A 67 -9.74 -15.78 -7.15
CA LEU A 67 -10.11 -14.91 -8.27
C LEU A 67 -11.25 -13.95 -7.90
N GLY A 68 -12.32 -14.45 -7.27
CA GLY A 68 -13.45 -13.62 -6.87
C GLY A 68 -13.05 -12.57 -5.83
N LEU A 69 -12.24 -12.95 -4.85
CA LEU A 69 -11.73 -12.01 -3.85
C LEU A 69 -10.82 -10.96 -4.49
N ASN A 70 -9.92 -11.34 -5.39
CA ASN A 70 -9.10 -10.40 -6.16
C ASN A 70 -9.95 -9.41 -6.96
N VAL A 71 -11.02 -9.86 -7.61
CA VAL A 71 -11.94 -8.99 -8.36
C VAL A 71 -12.62 -7.98 -7.44
N TYR A 72 -13.22 -8.41 -6.33
CA TYR A 72 -13.91 -7.52 -5.41
C TYR A 72 -12.98 -6.48 -4.78
N THR A 73 -11.79 -6.89 -4.38
CA THR A 73 -10.81 -5.99 -3.76
C THR A 73 -10.20 -5.02 -4.77
N SER A 74 -9.92 -5.47 -6.00
CA SER A 74 -9.46 -4.59 -7.08
C SER A 74 -10.54 -3.59 -7.51
N LEU A 75 -11.82 -3.96 -7.44
CA LEU A 75 -12.92 -3.02 -7.63
C LEU A 75 -12.91 -1.92 -6.57
N LEU A 76 -12.61 -2.22 -5.31
CA LEU A 76 -12.45 -1.19 -4.27
C LEU A 76 -11.36 -0.18 -4.64
N LEU A 77 -10.21 -0.65 -5.13
CA LEU A 77 -9.12 0.22 -5.60
C LEU A 77 -9.54 1.09 -6.79
N GLY A 78 -10.14 0.48 -7.80
CA GLY A 78 -10.63 1.20 -8.98
C GLY A 78 -11.70 2.23 -8.66
N ILE A 79 -12.63 1.91 -7.74
CA ILE A 79 -13.65 2.84 -7.24
C ILE A 79 -13.00 3.98 -6.47
N THR A 80 -11.98 3.70 -5.66
CA THR A 80 -11.22 4.73 -4.92
C THR A 80 -10.59 5.74 -5.89
N ALA A 81 -9.85 5.27 -6.88
CA ALA A 81 -9.24 6.12 -7.91
C ALA A 81 -10.30 6.91 -8.71
N ALA A 82 -11.39 6.27 -9.11
CA ALA A 82 -12.47 6.93 -9.84
C ALA A 82 -13.17 8.01 -8.99
N ALA A 83 -13.37 7.77 -7.68
CA ALA A 83 -13.95 8.75 -6.77
C ALA A 83 -13.05 9.98 -6.61
N VAL A 84 -11.75 9.78 -6.39
CA VAL A 84 -10.77 10.89 -6.33
C VAL A 84 -10.74 11.65 -7.64
N TYR A 85 -10.70 10.96 -8.79
CA TYR A 85 -10.80 11.59 -10.11
C TYR A 85 -12.04 12.47 -10.25
N LEU A 86 -13.22 11.97 -9.87
CA LEU A 86 -14.48 12.71 -9.98
C LEU A 86 -14.52 13.96 -9.10
N VAL A 87 -13.88 13.92 -7.93
CA VAL A 87 -13.81 15.05 -7.01
C VAL A 87 -12.77 16.07 -7.48
N LEU A 88 -11.54 15.63 -7.72
CA LEU A 88 -10.42 16.55 -7.98
C LEU A 88 -10.45 17.16 -9.38
N LYS A 89 -11.05 16.53 -10.41
CA LYS A 89 -11.22 17.13 -11.74
C LYS A 89 -12.08 18.40 -11.75
N ARG A 90 -12.80 18.68 -10.65
CA ARG A 90 -13.54 19.95 -10.50
C ARG A 90 -12.62 21.11 -10.17
N LYS A 91 -11.43 20.84 -9.63
CA LYS A 91 -10.44 21.84 -9.23
C LYS A 91 -9.22 21.86 -10.16
N PHE A 92 -8.85 20.72 -10.71
CA PHE A 92 -7.67 20.53 -11.53
C PHE A 92 -8.02 20.09 -12.97
N PRO A 93 -7.11 20.28 -13.94
CA PRO A 93 -7.29 19.72 -15.28
C PRO A 93 -7.52 18.22 -15.22
N ALA A 94 -8.56 17.72 -15.88
CA ALA A 94 -8.99 16.33 -15.80
C ALA A 94 -7.87 15.33 -16.18
N TRP A 95 -7.03 15.68 -17.15
CA TRP A 95 -5.92 14.83 -17.57
C TRP A 95 -4.83 14.70 -16.50
N CYS A 96 -4.58 15.78 -15.72
CA CYS A 96 -3.61 15.72 -14.59
C CYS A 96 -4.09 14.75 -13.53
N VAL A 97 -5.38 14.83 -13.19
CA VAL A 97 -5.97 13.95 -12.19
C VAL A 97 -5.99 12.51 -12.66
N PHE A 98 -6.40 12.29 -13.93
CA PHE A 98 -6.41 10.96 -14.52
C PHE A 98 -5.01 10.31 -14.55
N LEU A 99 -3.99 11.06 -14.99
CA LEU A 99 -2.61 10.58 -15.01
C LEU A 99 -2.12 10.27 -13.60
N GLY A 100 -2.45 11.13 -12.62
CA GLY A 100 -2.11 10.88 -11.22
C GLY A 100 -2.74 9.59 -10.69
N GLU A 101 -4.01 9.31 -11.01
CA GLU A 101 -4.67 8.08 -10.58
C GLU A 101 -4.11 6.83 -11.28
N VAL A 102 -3.72 6.94 -12.56
CA VAL A 102 -3.00 5.86 -13.26
C VAL A 102 -1.67 5.54 -12.56
N ILE A 103 -0.91 6.57 -12.17
CA ILE A 103 0.32 6.39 -11.39
C ILE A 103 0.01 5.75 -10.04
N ALA A 104 -1.01 6.25 -9.31
CA ALA A 104 -1.39 5.72 -8.01
C ALA A 104 -1.78 4.23 -8.05
N LEU A 105 -2.59 3.83 -9.03
CA LEU A 105 -2.95 2.43 -9.23
C LEU A 105 -1.74 1.58 -9.62
N GLY A 106 -0.90 2.08 -10.52
CA GLY A 106 0.28 1.36 -10.99
C GLY A 106 1.39 1.22 -9.94
N THR A 107 1.38 2.01 -8.85
CA THR A 107 2.34 1.91 -7.74
C THR A 107 1.84 1.04 -6.59
N CYS A 108 0.61 0.51 -6.65
CA CYS A 108 0.09 -0.41 -5.65
C CYS A 108 0.82 -1.74 -5.74
N TRP A 109 1.80 -1.95 -4.87
CA TRP A 109 2.68 -3.13 -4.87
C TRP A 109 2.13 -4.29 -4.04
N CYS A 110 1.33 -4.03 -3.00
CA CYS A 110 0.67 -5.06 -2.22
C CYS A 110 -0.51 -5.67 -2.98
N PRO A 111 -0.82 -6.96 -2.75
CA PRO A 111 -2.06 -7.55 -3.26
C PRO A 111 -3.28 -6.76 -2.80
N ALA A 112 -4.25 -6.61 -3.69
CA ALA A 112 -5.50 -5.93 -3.37
C ALA A 112 -6.25 -6.60 -2.20
N THR A 113 -6.09 -7.91 -2.03
CA THR A 113 -6.66 -8.71 -0.93
C THR A 113 -6.19 -8.31 0.46
N ILE A 114 -5.09 -7.56 0.59
CA ILE A 114 -4.64 -6.98 1.86
C ILE A 114 -5.49 -5.76 2.18
N LEU A 115 -6.74 -6.02 2.54
CA LEU A 115 -7.80 -5.01 2.67
C LEU A 115 -7.50 -3.92 3.70
N TYR A 116 -6.76 -4.20 4.76
CA TYR A 116 -6.46 -3.20 5.78
C TYR A 116 -5.69 -2.00 5.22
N ASN A 117 -4.84 -2.19 4.21
CA ASN A 117 -4.18 -1.08 3.52
C ASN A 117 -5.18 -0.27 2.69
N TYR A 118 -5.92 -0.92 1.80
CA TYR A 118 -6.77 -0.26 0.81
C TYR A 118 -8.04 0.32 1.42
N LEU A 119 -8.60 -0.33 2.43
CA LEU A 119 -9.69 0.23 3.20
C LEU A 119 -9.26 1.47 4.00
N THR A 120 -8.05 1.44 4.59
CA THR A 120 -7.43 2.62 5.20
C THR A 120 -7.37 3.79 4.22
N TYR A 121 -6.85 3.57 3.00
CA TYR A 121 -6.71 4.65 2.00
C TYR A 121 -8.06 5.20 1.59
N TYR A 122 -9.05 4.35 1.39
CA TYR A 122 -10.41 4.76 1.08
C TYR A 122 -11.02 5.62 2.18
N VAL A 123 -10.92 5.19 3.44
CA VAL A 123 -11.48 5.92 4.59
C VAL A 123 -10.75 7.24 4.83
N ILE A 124 -9.41 7.29 4.73
CA ILE A 124 -8.63 8.53 4.77
C ILE A 124 -9.14 9.52 3.72
N LEU A 125 -9.30 9.10 2.47
CA LEU A 125 -9.74 9.98 1.39
C LEU A 125 -11.14 10.57 1.66
N LEU A 126 -12.06 9.79 2.21
CA LEU A 126 -13.37 10.27 2.65
C LEU A 126 -13.23 11.28 3.80
N ALA A 127 -12.39 10.99 4.79
CA ALA A 127 -12.12 11.86 5.92
C ALA A 127 -11.49 13.20 5.48
N LEU A 128 -10.49 13.16 4.58
CA LEU A 128 -9.87 14.36 4.00
C LEU A 128 -10.86 15.17 3.16
N GLY A 129 -11.75 14.51 2.42
CA GLY A 129 -12.85 15.16 1.73
C GLY A 129 -13.79 15.88 2.70
N ALA A 130 -14.15 15.25 3.81
CA ALA A 130 -14.97 15.86 4.86
C ALA A 130 -14.23 17.03 5.56
N LEU A 131 -12.94 16.86 5.91
CA LEU A 131 -12.10 17.96 6.44
C LEU A 131 -12.07 19.15 5.50
N TYR A 132 -11.83 18.89 4.20
CA TYR A 132 -11.82 19.94 3.17
C TYR A 132 -13.15 20.67 3.13
N LEU A 133 -14.29 19.97 3.10
CA LEU A 133 -15.61 20.58 3.10
C LEU A 133 -15.90 21.35 4.40
N GLY A 134 -15.50 20.82 5.55
CA GLY A 134 -15.65 21.46 6.85
C GLY A 134 -14.92 22.79 6.93
N LEU A 135 -13.67 22.80 6.48
CA LEU A 135 -12.82 23.99 6.53
C LEU A 135 -13.19 25.03 5.48
N THR A 136 -13.47 24.61 4.23
CA THR A 136 -13.76 25.56 3.14
C THR A 136 -15.15 26.13 3.20
N ARG A 137 -16.14 25.36 3.70
CA ARG A 137 -17.53 25.79 3.86
C ARG A 137 -17.85 26.29 5.26
N GLU A 138 -16.88 26.30 6.17
CA GLU A 138 -17.04 26.69 7.59
C GLU A 138 -18.19 25.95 8.31
N LYS A 139 -18.32 24.62 8.04
CA LYS A 139 -19.37 23.76 8.62
C LYS A 139 -18.78 22.71 9.56
N ASN A 140 -19.00 22.91 10.86
CA ASN A 140 -18.50 22.03 11.92
C ASN A 140 -18.99 20.57 11.79
N SER A 141 -20.18 20.35 11.23
CA SER A 141 -20.71 19.00 11.00
C SER A 141 -19.79 18.13 10.13
N TRP A 142 -19.14 18.71 9.12
CA TRP A 142 -18.18 17.97 8.30
C TRP A 142 -16.89 17.64 9.05
N LEU A 143 -16.50 18.46 10.04
CA LEU A 143 -15.35 18.17 10.91
C LEU A 143 -15.67 16.98 11.83
N VAL A 144 -16.91 16.91 12.34
CA VAL A 144 -17.37 15.75 13.11
C VAL A 144 -17.38 14.51 12.23
N VAL A 145 -17.91 14.59 11.00
CA VAL A 145 -17.88 13.45 10.04
C VAL A 145 -16.45 12.99 9.77
N ALA A 146 -15.53 13.93 9.54
CA ALA A 146 -14.12 13.60 9.30
C ALA A 146 -13.50 12.88 10.52
N GLY A 147 -13.70 13.45 11.71
CA GLY A 147 -13.24 12.79 12.95
C GLY A 147 -13.85 11.41 13.12
N THR A 148 -15.16 11.23 12.86
CA THR A 148 -15.81 9.91 12.95
C THR A 148 -15.17 8.89 12.02
N LEU A 149 -14.89 9.27 10.77
CA LEU A 149 -14.21 8.39 9.81
C LEU A 149 -12.80 8.02 10.28
N LEU A 150 -12.02 9.00 10.78
CA LEU A 150 -10.68 8.73 11.32
C LEU A 150 -10.73 7.85 12.57
N GLY A 151 -11.71 8.05 13.47
CA GLY A 151 -11.90 7.20 14.64
C GLY A 151 -12.28 5.76 14.29
N ILE A 152 -13.12 5.56 13.30
CA ILE A 152 -13.45 4.23 12.74
C ILE A 152 -12.21 3.60 12.11
N ASN A 153 -11.38 4.39 11.40
CA ASN A 153 -10.22 3.88 10.68
C ASN A 153 -9.14 3.27 11.59
N VAL A 154 -9.09 3.63 12.87
CA VAL A 154 -8.21 2.98 13.86
C VAL A 154 -8.47 1.48 13.98
N PHE A 155 -9.72 1.04 13.80
CA PHE A 155 -10.09 -0.37 13.87
C PHE A 155 -9.95 -1.11 12.53
N VAL A 156 -9.59 -0.41 11.47
CA VAL A 156 -9.10 -1.02 10.22
C VAL A 156 -7.65 -1.47 10.43
N ARG A 157 -6.84 -0.61 11.08
CA ARG A 157 -5.44 -0.88 11.44
C ARG A 157 -5.00 0.08 12.54
N PHE A 158 -4.34 -0.40 13.60
CA PHE A 158 -3.91 0.45 14.74
C PHE A 158 -2.98 1.60 14.35
N SER A 159 -2.10 1.39 13.39
CA SER A 159 -1.19 2.45 12.93
C SER A 159 -1.94 3.67 12.35
N ASN A 160 -3.23 3.55 12.02
CA ASN A 160 -4.06 4.67 11.57
C ASN A 160 -4.32 5.71 12.68
N LEU A 161 -3.95 5.43 13.93
CA LEU A 161 -3.88 6.44 14.99
C LEU A 161 -3.01 7.63 14.58
N THR A 162 -1.98 7.42 13.77
CA THR A 162 -1.10 8.48 13.26
C THR A 162 -1.82 9.49 12.36
N GLU A 163 -3.01 9.15 11.84
CA GLU A 163 -3.85 10.04 11.03
C GLU A 163 -4.37 11.26 11.81
N MET A 164 -4.31 11.23 13.15
CA MET A 164 -4.55 12.42 13.97
C MET A 164 -3.64 13.59 13.59
N ALA A 165 -2.50 13.33 12.95
CA ALA A 165 -1.59 14.35 12.42
C ALA A 165 -2.26 15.29 11.39
N PHE A 166 -3.39 14.91 10.76
CA PHE A 166 -4.14 15.79 9.87
C PHE A 166 -4.67 17.04 10.58
N ILE A 167 -4.71 17.06 11.90
CA ILE A 167 -5.02 18.28 12.67
C ILE A 167 -4.02 19.41 12.40
N LEU A 168 -2.77 19.08 12.04
CA LEU A 168 -1.76 20.09 11.67
C LEU A 168 -2.17 20.84 10.39
N ALA A 169 -2.79 20.16 9.42
CA ALA A 169 -3.32 20.82 8.24
C ALA A 169 -4.51 21.73 8.57
N VAL A 170 -5.37 21.32 9.50
CA VAL A 170 -6.47 22.14 10.01
C VAL A 170 -5.91 23.43 10.62
N TRP A 171 -4.93 23.33 11.51
CA TRP A 171 -4.30 24.48 12.16
C TRP A 171 -3.61 25.38 11.14
N TYR A 172 -2.81 24.82 10.23
CA TYR A 172 -2.14 25.57 9.18
C TYR A 172 -3.14 26.40 8.36
N TYR A 173 -4.22 25.76 7.87
CA TYR A 173 -5.23 26.43 7.07
C TYR A 173 -5.93 27.56 7.83
N VAL A 174 -6.36 27.31 9.06
CA VAL A 174 -7.07 28.28 9.90
C VAL A 174 -6.17 29.46 10.23
N ILE A 175 -4.92 29.22 10.64
CA ILE A 175 -3.96 30.26 10.97
C ILE A 175 -3.71 31.17 9.75
N CYS A 176 -3.49 30.56 8.57
CA CYS A 176 -3.25 31.31 7.34
C CYS A 176 -4.49 32.13 6.93
N ARG A 177 -5.68 31.53 6.89
CA ARG A 177 -6.92 32.19 6.49
C ARG A 177 -7.31 33.34 7.40
N ARG A 178 -7.18 33.16 8.72
CA ARG A 178 -7.46 34.22 9.69
C ARG A 178 -6.41 35.33 9.68
N LYS A 179 -5.15 34.98 9.35
CA LYS A 179 -4.10 35.97 9.10
C LYS A 179 -4.46 36.88 7.93
N ASP A 180 -5.00 36.34 6.85
CA ASP A 180 -5.43 37.11 5.68
C ASP A 180 -6.59 38.03 6.00
N ARG A 181 -7.44 37.69 6.99
CA ARG A 181 -8.52 38.55 7.53
C ARG A 181 -8.04 39.60 8.53
N GLY A 182 -6.72 39.71 8.78
CA GLY A 182 -6.14 40.68 9.72
C GLY A 182 -6.29 40.28 11.20
N GLU A 183 -6.76 39.08 11.52
CA GLU A 183 -6.95 38.64 12.90
C GLU A 183 -5.61 38.44 13.64
N THR A 184 -5.60 38.68 14.95
CA THR A 184 -4.41 38.54 15.81
C THR A 184 -4.19 37.10 16.27
N GLY A 185 -3.01 36.78 16.81
CA GLY A 185 -2.72 35.48 17.40
C GLY A 185 -3.68 35.07 18.52
N LYS A 186 -4.16 36.07 19.29
CA LYS A 186 -5.12 35.83 20.40
C LYS A 186 -6.45 35.25 19.94
N THR A 187 -6.90 35.56 18.72
CA THR A 187 -8.16 35.04 18.14
C THR A 187 -7.93 33.76 17.31
N ARG A 188 -6.73 33.56 16.76
CA ARG A 188 -6.42 32.41 15.92
C ARG A 188 -6.32 31.11 16.71
N PHE A 189 -5.64 31.13 17.85
CA PHE A 189 -5.42 29.92 18.66
C PHE A 189 -6.73 29.33 19.21
N PRO A 190 -7.66 30.11 19.81
CA PRO A 190 -8.96 29.58 20.23
C PRO A 190 -9.76 28.95 19.10
N ALA A 191 -9.67 29.52 17.89
CA ALA A 191 -10.32 28.94 16.72
C ALA A 191 -9.73 27.60 16.30
N CYS A 192 -8.40 27.43 16.32
CA CYS A 192 -7.77 26.15 16.10
C CYS A 192 -8.25 25.13 17.12
N LEU A 193 -8.28 25.50 18.41
CA LEU A 193 -8.74 24.62 19.47
C LEU A 193 -10.21 24.23 19.29
N GLN A 194 -11.08 25.19 18.97
CA GLN A 194 -12.51 24.90 18.72
C GLN A 194 -12.72 23.89 17.58
N LEU A 195 -12.00 24.04 16.44
CA LEU A 195 -12.13 23.10 15.33
C LEU A 195 -11.52 21.73 15.66
N THR A 196 -10.44 21.72 16.47
CA THR A 196 -9.88 20.48 17.02
C THR A 196 -10.91 19.75 17.86
N LEU A 197 -11.63 20.44 18.74
CA LEU A 197 -12.68 19.82 19.58
C LEU A 197 -13.80 19.20 18.74
N TRP A 198 -14.22 19.83 17.62
CA TRP A 198 -15.19 19.21 16.71
C TRP A 198 -14.65 17.95 16.04
N CYS A 199 -13.38 17.95 15.60
CA CYS A 199 -12.73 16.76 15.07
C CYS A 199 -12.61 15.66 16.14
N MET A 200 -12.21 16.01 17.35
CA MET A 200 -12.07 15.06 18.48
C MET A 200 -13.42 14.48 18.92
N LEU A 201 -14.49 15.29 18.93
CA LEU A 201 -15.84 14.79 19.16
C LEU A 201 -16.22 13.72 18.13
N GLY A 202 -16.00 14.00 16.87
CA GLY A 202 -16.22 13.02 15.80
C GLY A 202 -15.37 11.76 16.01
N TYR A 203 -14.09 11.94 16.33
CA TYR A 203 -13.18 10.82 16.57
C TYR A 203 -13.65 9.92 17.73
N ALA A 204 -14.08 10.52 18.82
CA ALA A 204 -14.65 9.80 19.95
C ALA A 204 -15.96 9.07 19.58
N ILE A 205 -16.82 9.69 18.75
CA ILE A 205 -18.02 9.05 18.21
C ILE A 205 -17.63 7.83 17.37
N GLY A 206 -16.69 7.98 16.43
CA GLY A 206 -16.25 6.89 15.56
C GLY A 206 -15.68 5.70 16.35
N MET A 207 -14.78 5.98 17.28
CA MET A 207 -14.25 4.94 18.18
C MET A 207 -15.34 4.31 19.05
N GLY A 208 -16.22 5.13 19.62
CA GLY A 208 -17.33 4.67 20.46
C GLY A 208 -18.30 3.75 19.73
N LEU A 209 -18.61 4.05 18.47
CA LEU A 209 -19.47 3.19 17.64
C LEU A 209 -18.86 1.78 17.46
N VAL A 210 -17.56 1.71 17.11
CA VAL A 210 -16.90 0.41 16.93
C VAL A 210 -16.74 -0.32 18.26
N LEU A 211 -16.33 0.36 19.34
CA LEU A 211 -16.23 -0.23 20.66
C LEU A 211 -17.57 -0.73 21.20
N THR A 212 -18.68 -0.03 20.90
CA THR A 212 -20.02 -0.51 21.22
C THR A 212 -20.33 -1.79 20.45
N GLY A 213 -20.02 -1.85 19.16
CA GLY A 213 -20.15 -3.07 18.37
C GLY A 213 -19.37 -4.25 18.97
N ILE A 214 -18.11 -4.02 19.35
CA ILE A 214 -17.25 -5.01 20.01
C ILE A 214 -17.87 -5.47 21.35
N ALA A 215 -18.34 -4.53 22.16
CA ALA A 215 -18.94 -4.85 23.45
C ALA A 215 -20.19 -5.74 23.31
N LEU A 216 -20.97 -5.53 22.27
CA LEU A 216 -22.21 -6.29 21.99
C LEU A 216 -21.96 -7.64 21.32
N THR A 217 -20.79 -7.85 20.71
CA THR A 217 -20.48 -9.08 19.95
C THR A 217 -19.53 -10.01 20.70
N CYS A 218 -18.29 -9.61 20.89
CA CYS A 218 -17.25 -10.45 21.52
C CYS A 218 -16.84 -9.99 22.93
N GLY A 219 -17.29 -8.81 23.36
CA GLY A 219 -16.91 -8.23 24.65
C GLY A 219 -15.57 -7.49 24.63
N ILE A 220 -15.50 -6.38 25.38
CA ILE A 220 -14.27 -5.56 25.48
C ILE A 220 -13.09 -6.33 26.09
N PRO A 221 -13.28 -7.15 27.18
CA PRO A 221 -12.15 -7.89 27.74
C PRO A 221 -11.50 -8.85 26.73
N HIS A 222 -12.28 -9.59 25.97
CA HIS A 222 -11.76 -10.51 24.94
C HIS A 222 -11.03 -9.75 23.83
N TYR A 223 -11.60 -8.62 23.35
CA TYR A 223 -10.92 -7.75 22.38
C TYR A 223 -9.55 -7.28 22.88
N LEU A 224 -9.50 -6.76 24.13
CA LEU A 224 -8.24 -6.27 24.71
C LEU A 224 -7.22 -7.38 24.93
N GLN A 225 -7.68 -8.58 25.29
CA GLN A 225 -6.81 -9.75 25.44
C GLN A 225 -6.20 -10.16 24.08
N THR A 226 -7.01 -10.28 23.02
CA THR A 226 -6.54 -10.67 21.69
C THR A 226 -5.56 -9.63 21.13
N VAL A 227 -5.86 -8.34 21.30
CA VAL A 227 -4.96 -7.25 20.90
C VAL A 227 -3.68 -7.26 21.75
N GLY A 228 -3.78 -7.50 23.05
CA GLY A 228 -2.63 -7.65 23.95
C GLY A 228 -1.73 -8.82 23.53
N ASN A 229 -2.31 -9.95 23.17
CA ASN A 229 -1.58 -11.11 22.68
C ASN A 229 -0.81 -10.80 21.38
N LEU A 230 -1.40 -10.00 20.46
CA LEU A 230 -0.69 -9.57 19.27
C LEU A 230 0.56 -8.74 19.60
N PHE A 231 0.46 -7.80 20.54
CA PHE A 231 1.61 -6.99 20.94
C PHE A 231 2.66 -7.80 21.72
N SER A 232 2.23 -8.73 22.57
CA SER A 232 3.16 -9.62 23.30
C SER A 232 3.83 -10.64 22.39
N MET A 233 3.22 -10.99 21.27
CA MET A 233 3.77 -11.89 20.26
C MET A 233 5.02 -11.32 19.58
N SER A 234 5.04 -10.00 19.35
CA SER A 234 6.10 -9.33 18.59
C SER A 234 7.22 -8.76 19.46
N GLY A 235 7.14 -8.87 20.78
CA GLY A 235 8.16 -8.39 21.71
C GLY A 235 8.60 -6.95 21.51
N THR A 236 9.83 -6.64 21.93
CA THR A 236 10.46 -5.32 21.84
C THR A 236 11.42 -5.20 20.65
N SER A 237 11.07 -5.70 19.48
CA SER A 237 11.92 -5.63 18.29
C SER A 237 12.27 -4.17 17.93
N GLU A 238 13.56 -3.81 17.95
CA GLU A 238 14.04 -2.47 17.60
C GLU A 238 13.66 -2.05 16.17
N SER A 239 13.48 -3.01 15.28
CA SER A 239 13.08 -2.78 13.88
C SER A 239 11.67 -2.16 13.72
N TYR A 240 10.83 -2.25 14.76
CA TYR A 240 9.48 -1.69 14.79
C TYR A 240 9.38 -0.36 15.55
N SER A 241 10.48 0.35 15.80
CA SER A 241 10.44 1.69 16.37
C SER A 241 9.96 2.73 15.34
N ALA A 242 9.15 3.71 15.76
CA ALA A 242 8.70 4.78 14.87
C ALA A 242 9.87 5.57 14.25
N THR A 243 10.98 5.67 14.99
CA THR A 243 12.20 6.35 14.52
C THR A 243 12.87 5.57 13.40
N SER A 244 13.03 4.25 13.53
CA SER A 244 13.62 3.42 12.47
C SER A 244 12.77 3.45 11.21
N MET A 245 11.45 3.30 11.31
CA MET A 245 10.53 3.34 10.17
C MET A 245 10.64 4.64 9.35
N ILE A 246 10.73 5.79 10.04
CA ILE A 246 10.91 7.09 9.38
C ILE A 246 12.30 7.20 8.75
N LEU A 247 13.36 6.84 9.50
CA LEU A 247 14.74 6.97 9.03
C LEU A 247 15.01 6.09 7.81
N ASP A 248 14.47 4.87 7.78
CA ASP A 248 14.64 3.95 6.66
C ASP A 248 13.93 4.46 5.40
N ALA A 249 12.70 4.97 5.53
CA ALA A 249 12.03 5.63 4.42
C ALA A 249 12.81 6.86 3.92
N TRP A 250 13.39 7.66 4.82
CA TRP A 250 14.23 8.80 4.43
C TRP A 250 15.52 8.38 3.75
N ARG A 251 16.16 7.28 4.16
CA ARG A 251 17.34 6.72 3.46
C ARG A 251 17.00 6.38 2.02
N ASP A 252 15.85 5.76 1.78
CA ASP A 252 15.38 5.44 0.43
C ASP A 252 15.16 6.70 -0.41
N TYR A 253 14.58 7.76 0.18
CA TYR A 253 14.41 9.04 -0.52
C TYR A 253 15.76 9.68 -0.86
N LEU A 254 16.72 9.68 0.07
CA LEU A 254 18.05 10.22 -0.14
C LEU A 254 18.83 9.44 -1.21
N ALA A 255 18.65 8.13 -1.30
CA ALA A 255 19.26 7.29 -2.33
C ALA A 255 18.83 7.69 -3.75
N GLN A 256 17.69 8.35 -3.93
CA GLN A 256 17.22 8.82 -5.23
C GLN A 256 17.69 10.25 -5.59
N LEU A 257 18.28 10.99 -4.67
CA LEU A 257 18.73 12.36 -4.92
C LEU A 257 19.73 12.49 -6.08
N PRO A 258 20.71 11.59 -6.27
CA PRO A 258 21.64 11.70 -7.40
C PRO A 258 20.95 11.76 -8.77
N TRP A 259 19.87 10.99 -8.95
CA TRP A 259 19.08 10.98 -10.19
C TRP A 259 18.30 12.27 -10.39
N LEU A 260 17.71 12.82 -9.34
CA LEU A 260 17.03 14.11 -9.37
C LEU A 260 18.01 15.27 -9.59
N LEU A 261 19.20 15.21 -8.99
CA LEU A 261 20.27 16.18 -9.24
C LEU A 261 20.75 16.12 -10.68
N LEU A 262 20.89 14.93 -11.27
CA LEU A 262 21.24 14.76 -12.68
C LEU A 262 20.17 15.40 -13.60
N MET A 263 18.90 15.17 -13.32
CA MET A 263 17.80 15.81 -14.07
C MET A 263 17.81 17.33 -13.90
N THR A 264 18.09 17.81 -12.69
CA THR A 264 18.23 19.25 -12.40
C THR A 264 19.41 19.86 -13.16
N ALA A 265 20.54 19.16 -13.20
CA ALA A 265 21.70 19.58 -14.00
C ALA A 265 21.35 19.64 -15.51
N GLY A 266 20.54 18.68 -16.00
CA GLY A 266 20.00 18.71 -17.36
C GLY A 266 19.14 19.94 -17.64
N ILE A 267 18.28 20.32 -16.69
CA ILE A 267 17.47 21.57 -16.77
C ILE A 267 18.40 22.79 -16.84
N LEU A 268 19.41 22.87 -15.97
CA LEU A 268 20.36 24.00 -15.95
C LEU A 268 21.14 24.09 -17.25
N ALA A 269 21.71 22.99 -17.73
CA ALA A 269 22.43 22.93 -19.01
C ALA A 269 21.53 23.34 -20.19
N GLY A 270 20.30 22.84 -20.21
CA GLY A 270 19.30 23.26 -21.19
C GLY A 270 18.99 24.75 -21.11
N THR A 271 18.83 25.28 -19.91
CA THR A 271 18.55 26.72 -19.72
C THR A 271 19.71 27.59 -20.25
N ILE A 272 20.94 27.18 -19.97
CA ILE A 272 22.14 27.83 -20.53
C ILE A 272 22.13 27.77 -22.05
N LEU A 273 21.89 26.59 -22.63
CA LEU A 273 21.78 26.38 -24.08
C LEU A 273 20.74 27.31 -24.73
N PHE A 274 19.56 27.46 -24.12
CA PHE A 274 18.51 28.33 -24.64
C PHE A 274 18.80 29.82 -24.45
N ARG A 275 19.69 30.18 -23.52
CA ARG A 275 20.10 31.55 -23.28
C ARG A 275 21.22 32.01 -24.23
N ILE A 276 22.19 31.16 -24.58
CA ILE A 276 23.31 31.49 -25.46
C ILE A 276 22.82 31.62 -26.91
N GLY A 277 23.17 32.71 -27.57
CA GLY A 277 22.94 32.92 -29.01
C GLY A 277 21.52 33.11 -29.46
N GLY A 278 20.93 34.27 -29.24
CA GLY A 278 19.76 34.87 -29.88
C GLY A 278 18.48 34.03 -30.11
N ALA A 279 17.35 34.70 -30.19
CA ALA A 279 16.07 34.06 -30.60
C ALA A 279 16.00 33.99 -32.14
N GLY A 280 15.60 32.85 -32.68
CA GLY A 280 15.34 32.76 -34.13
C GLY A 280 15.70 31.39 -34.72
N LYS A 281 16.42 31.34 -35.83
CA LYS A 281 16.76 30.12 -36.60
C LYS A 281 17.45 29.02 -35.79
N ALA A 282 18.17 29.38 -34.71
CA ALA A 282 18.81 28.44 -33.80
C ALA A 282 17.85 27.74 -32.81
N LYS A 283 16.57 28.15 -32.67
CA LYS A 283 15.65 27.58 -31.69
C LYS A 283 15.35 26.10 -31.95
N ALA A 284 15.12 25.72 -33.17
CA ALA A 284 14.87 24.32 -33.54
C ALA A 284 16.10 23.44 -33.25
N ALA A 285 17.30 23.92 -33.58
CA ALA A 285 18.54 23.21 -33.27
C ALA A 285 18.73 23.02 -31.75
N LYS A 286 18.47 24.04 -30.93
CA LYS A 286 18.54 23.95 -29.47
C LYS A 286 17.53 22.95 -28.89
N ILE A 287 16.31 22.90 -29.43
CA ILE A 287 15.31 21.90 -29.07
C ILE A 287 15.84 20.50 -29.40
N LEU A 288 16.36 20.28 -30.58
CA LEU A 288 16.90 18.98 -30.99
C LEU A 288 18.08 18.54 -30.10
N VAL A 289 19.00 19.45 -29.79
CA VAL A 289 20.13 19.17 -28.89
C VAL A 289 19.64 18.79 -27.48
N PHE A 290 18.65 19.52 -26.96
CA PHE A 290 18.09 19.21 -25.64
C PHE A 290 17.35 17.85 -25.64
N LEU A 291 16.56 17.56 -26.66
CA LEU A 291 15.88 16.27 -26.83
C LEU A 291 16.88 15.12 -26.99
N ALA A 292 17.99 15.33 -27.72
CA ALA A 292 19.07 14.37 -27.78
C ALA A 292 19.70 14.12 -26.38
N GLY A 293 19.85 15.17 -25.57
CA GLY A 293 20.27 15.05 -24.17
C GLY A 293 19.28 14.20 -23.32
N LEU A 294 17.98 14.35 -23.52
CA LEU A 294 16.97 13.49 -22.87
C LEU A 294 17.06 12.03 -23.33
N LEU A 295 17.37 11.78 -24.60
CA LEU A 295 17.61 10.43 -25.11
C LEU A 295 18.87 9.80 -24.49
N VAL A 296 19.94 10.59 -24.28
CA VAL A 296 21.13 10.14 -23.55
C VAL A 296 20.79 9.81 -22.10
N LEU A 297 19.98 10.64 -21.44
CA LEU A 297 19.52 10.38 -20.08
C LEU A 297 18.64 9.10 -20.01
N LEU A 298 17.74 8.92 -20.97
CA LEU A 298 16.94 7.70 -21.10
C LEU A 298 17.83 6.46 -21.28
N ARG A 299 18.85 6.56 -22.14
CA ARG A 299 19.83 5.48 -22.37
C ARG A 299 20.63 5.15 -21.10
N LEU A 300 20.98 6.18 -20.31
CA LEU A 300 21.64 6.01 -19.03
C LEU A 300 20.73 5.25 -18.04
N PHE A 301 19.48 5.67 -17.91
CA PHE A 301 18.50 4.98 -17.05
C PHE A 301 18.31 3.52 -17.48
N TRP A 302 18.20 3.28 -18.79
CA TRP A 302 18.11 1.91 -19.32
C TRP A 302 19.36 1.07 -18.98
N GLY A 303 20.54 1.62 -19.16
CA GLY A 303 21.81 0.95 -18.87
C GLY A 303 22.00 0.64 -17.37
N ARG A 304 21.36 1.40 -16.49
CA ARG A 304 21.34 1.18 -15.04
C ARG A 304 20.16 0.31 -14.56
N ARG A 305 19.45 -0.34 -15.48
CA ARG A 305 18.29 -1.20 -15.21
C ARG A 305 17.13 -0.52 -14.47
N ILE A 306 17.03 0.82 -14.54
CA ILE A 306 15.96 1.58 -13.90
C ILE A 306 14.58 1.19 -14.46
N PHE A 307 14.52 0.65 -15.68
CA PHE A 307 13.30 0.13 -16.29
C PHE A 307 13.16 -1.40 -16.20
N SER A 308 13.96 -2.07 -15.37
CA SER A 308 13.79 -3.50 -15.15
C SER A 308 12.38 -3.80 -14.62
N THR A 309 11.79 -4.89 -15.07
CA THR A 309 10.54 -5.43 -14.55
C THR A 309 10.78 -6.63 -13.64
N ASP A 310 12.02 -6.88 -13.28
CA ASP A 310 12.41 -7.91 -12.33
C ASP A 310 12.36 -7.34 -10.90
N TYR A 311 11.34 -7.68 -10.16
CA TYR A 311 10.99 -7.06 -8.88
C TYR A 311 11.75 -7.54 -7.69
N TYR A 312 12.30 -8.72 -7.78
CA TYR A 312 13.13 -9.27 -6.71
C TYR A 312 14.57 -8.77 -6.79
N SER A 313 14.96 -8.17 -7.91
CA SER A 313 16.21 -7.45 -8.07
C SER A 313 15.97 -5.94 -7.95
N ASP A 314 15.77 -5.45 -6.76
CA ASP A 314 15.93 -4.04 -6.36
C ASP A 314 15.47 -2.96 -7.32
N GLY A 315 14.28 -2.95 -7.80
CA GLY A 315 14.35 -1.65 -8.20
C GLY A 315 13.58 -1.05 -9.28
N ALA A 316 12.82 -1.77 -10.08
CA ALA A 316 12.10 -1.08 -11.11
C ALA A 316 11.12 -0.04 -10.55
N LEU A 317 10.29 -0.39 -9.58
CA LEU A 317 9.37 0.55 -8.96
C LEU A 317 10.07 1.59 -8.08
N TRP A 318 11.18 1.20 -7.48
CA TRP A 318 11.91 1.95 -6.49
C TRP A 318 12.51 3.25 -7.01
N TYR A 319 12.98 3.27 -8.24
CA TYR A 319 13.61 4.48 -8.74
C TYR A 319 12.60 5.59 -9.05
N PHE A 320 11.70 5.38 -10.00
CA PHE A 320 10.82 6.46 -10.44
C PHE A 320 9.67 6.74 -9.48
N ALA A 321 9.09 5.73 -8.83
CA ALA A 321 8.04 5.96 -7.84
C ALA A 321 8.58 6.69 -6.61
N VAL A 322 9.76 6.31 -6.11
CA VAL A 322 10.39 7.01 -4.97
C VAL A 322 10.89 8.40 -5.38
N MET A 323 11.48 8.57 -6.58
CA MET A 323 11.77 9.92 -7.13
C MET A 323 10.50 10.77 -7.20
N PHE A 324 9.36 10.18 -7.62
CA PHE A 324 8.09 10.88 -7.67
C PHE A 324 7.63 11.35 -6.28
N VAL A 325 7.80 10.54 -5.24
CA VAL A 325 7.52 10.92 -3.84
C VAL A 325 8.40 12.12 -3.42
N VAL A 326 9.71 12.11 -3.73
CA VAL A 326 10.61 13.22 -3.42
C VAL A 326 10.18 14.50 -4.16
N VAL A 327 9.81 14.40 -5.44
CA VAL A 327 9.24 15.52 -6.21
C VAL A 327 7.93 15.98 -5.59
N ALA A 328 7.07 15.07 -5.13
CA ALA A 328 5.82 15.41 -4.46
C ALA A 328 6.06 16.21 -3.17
N TYR A 329 7.02 15.81 -2.33
CA TYR A 329 7.44 16.61 -1.17
C TYR A 329 7.85 18.02 -1.61
N GLY A 330 8.79 18.14 -2.54
CA GLY A 330 9.31 19.45 -2.98
C GLY A 330 8.23 20.36 -3.56
N VAL A 331 7.40 19.85 -4.45
CA VAL A 331 6.35 20.64 -5.14
C VAL A 331 5.25 21.10 -4.18
N ASN A 332 4.81 20.23 -3.25
CA ASN A 332 3.79 20.57 -2.27
C ASN A 332 4.32 21.52 -1.20
N VAL A 333 5.58 21.39 -0.76
CA VAL A 333 6.23 22.39 0.11
C VAL A 333 6.28 23.75 -0.59
N VAL A 334 6.70 23.80 -1.87
CA VAL A 334 6.71 25.06 -2.64
C VAL A 334 5.29 25.64 -2.71
N CYS A 335 4.25 24.83 -2.87
CA CYS A 335 2.87 25.28 -2.89
C CYS A 335 2.47 25.99 -1.58
N LEU A 336 2.84 25.47 -0.42
CA LEU A 336 2.53 26.11 0.88
C LEU A 336 3.06 27.53 0.99
N PHE A 337 4.22 27.83 0.37
CA PHE A 337 4.85 29.16 0.45
C PHE A 337 4.47 30.10 -0.68
N ARG A 338 4.17 29.58 -1.89
CA ARG A 338 3.93 30.41 -3.09
C ARG A 338 2.47 30.72 -3.37
N GLU A 339 1.57 29.77 -3.13
CA GLU A 339 0.15 29.89 -3.54
C GLU A 339 -0.71 30.55 -2.44
N LYS A 340 -0.23 31.69 -1.93
CA LYS A 340 -0.90 32.42 -0.82
C LYS A 340 -2.31 32.90 -1.15
N GLU A 341 -2.64 33.06 -2.43
CA GLU A 341 -3.98 33.46 -2.90
C GLU A 341 -4.96 32.29 -3.03
N ASP A 342 -4.45 31.03 -3.09
CA ASP A 342 -5.25 29.81 -3.22
C ASP A 342 -5.07 28.93 -1.95
N ARG A 343 -5.78 29.32 -0.88
CA ARG A 343 -5.72 28.61 0.42
C ARG A 343 -6.20 27.17 0.34
N ASP A 344 -7.15 26.91 -0.56
CA ASP A 344 -7.66 25.56 -0.77
C ASP A 344 -6.60 24.64 -1.39
N LEU A 345 -5.77 25.19 -2.28
CA LEU A 345 -4.66 24.45 -2.87
C LEU A 345 -3.57 24.17 -1.82
N GLN A 346 -3.30 25.15 -0.94
CA GLN A 346 -2.38 24.95 0.19
C GLN A 346 -2.89 23.89 1.16
N LEU A 347 -4.21 23.84 1.42
CA LEU A 347 -4.81 22.80 2.26
C LEU A 347 -4.62 21.42 1.66
N LEU A 348 -4.87 21.25 0.35
CA LEU A 348 -4.63 19.99 -0.34
C LEU A 348 -3.15 19.58 -0.30
N SER A 349 -2.24 20.55 -0.47
CA SER A 349 -0.80 20.29 -0.35
C SER A 349 -0.39 19.89 1.08
N ALA A 350 -1.01 20.48 2.10
CA ALA A 350 -0.80 20.08 3.50
C ALA A 350 -1.28 18.63 3.74
N PHE A 351 -2.44 18.26 3.20
CA PHE A 351 -2.91 16.87 3.27
C PHE A 351 -1.94 15.90 2.59
N VAL A 352 -1.44 16.26 1.40
CA VAL A 352 -0.44 15.44 0.69
C VAL A 352 0.82 15.25 1.55
N LEU A 353 1.36 16.34 2.11
CA LEU A 353 2.59 16.26 2.91
C LEU A 353 2.41 15.42 4.17
N ILE A 354 1.28 15.56 4.87
CA ILE A 354 0.99 14.75 6.06
C ILE A 354 0.81 13.28 5.66
N THR A 355 0.08 12.98 4.59
CA THR A 355 -0.07 11.61 4.08
C THR A 355 1.29 10.97 3.82
N LEU A 356 2.21 11.68 3.16
CA LEU A 356 3.57 11.19 2.88
C LEU A 356 4.39 10.96 4.17
N LEU A 357 4.22 11.83 5.18
CA LEU A 357 4.96 11.74 6.45
C LEU A 357 4.49 10.59 7.32
N ILE A 358 3.17 10.31 7.37
CA ILE A 358 2.63 9.25 8.22
C ILE A 358 2.62 7.87 7.57
N ALA A 359 2.68 7.80 6.24
CA ALA A 359 2.59 6.54 5.50
C ALA A 359 3.62 5.45 5.91
N PRO A 360 4.88 5.77 6.25
CA PRO A 360 5.84 4.78 6.72
C PRO A 360 5.54 4.24 8.12
N LEU A 361 4.74 4.94 8.93
CA LEU A 361 4.48 4.57 10.32
C LEU A 361 3.60 3.31 10.42
N GLY A 362 4.01 2.38 11.26
CA GLY A 362 3.32 1.11 11.48
C GLY A 362 3.71 -0.01 10.50
N THR A 363 4.84 0.14 9.81
CA THR A 363 5.42 -0.91 8.96
C THR A 363 6.93 -0.74 8.85
N ASN A 364 7.67 -1.83 8.69
CA ASN A 364 9.09 -1.85 8.38
C ASN A 364 9.37 -1.91 6.86
N ASN A 365 8.37 -1.63 6.03
CA ASN A 365 8.48 -1.69 4.57
C ASN A 365 9.05 -0.41 3.94
N HIS A 366 9.81 0.40 4.68
CA HIS A 366 10.52 1.57 4.15
C HIS A 366 9.61 2.52 3.32
N ALA A 367 10.09 3.03 2.19
CA ALA A 367 9.30 3.87 1.28
C ALA A 367 8.20 3.11 0.51
N TYR A 368 8.16 1.77 0.54
CA TYR A 368 7.10 1.00 -0.13
C TYR A 368 5.71 1.32 0.42
N ALA A 369 5.59 1.53 1.73
CA ALA A 369 4.32 1.96 2.32
C ALA A 369 3.82 3.28 1.73
N THR A 370 4.73 4.22 1.46
CA THR A 370 4.40 5.52 0.88
C THR A 370 3.95 5.40 -0.57
N ILE A 371 4.68 4.66 -1.40
CA ILE A 371 4.32 4.54 -2.82
C ILE A 371 3.03 3.73 -3.05
N ASN A 372 2.64 2.91 -2.08
CA ASN A 372 1.38 2.16 -2.14
C ASN A 372 0.14 3.05 -1.92
N ASN A 373 0.30 4.28 -1.42
CA ASN A 373 -0.79 5.22 -1.13
C ASN A 373 -0.61 6.58 -1.81
N LEU A 374 -0.70 6.62 -3.12
CA LEU A 374 -0.55 7.86 -3.89
C LEU A 374 -1.87 8.44 -4.43
N PHE A 375 -3.04 7.95 -4.02
CA PHE A 375 -4.34 8.35 -4.57
C PHE A 375 -4.69 9.86 -4.40
N LEU A 376 -4.24 10.52 -3.33
CA LEU A 376 -4.31 11.98 -3.22
C LEU A 376 -3.02 12.64 -3.71
N VAL A 377 -1.89 12.01 -3.42
CA VAL A 377 -0.54 12.56 -3.65
C VAL A 377 -0.27 12.76 -5.13
N ALA A 378 -0.52 11.73 -5.95
CA ALA A 378 -0.15 11.78 -7.37
C ALA A 378 -0.99 12.79 -8.17
N PRO A 379 -2.32 12.82 -8.11
CA PRO A 379 -3.09 13.79 -8.87
C PRO A 379 -2.81 15.24 -8.47
N VAL A 380 -2.63 15.54 -7.16
CA VAL A 380 -2.29 16.90 -6.71
C VAL A 380 -0.89 17.29 -7.19
N THR A 381 0.09 16.39 -7.09
CA THR A 381 1.47 16.64 -7.54
C THR A 381 1.55 16.87 -9.04
N VAL A 382 0.92 16.03 -9.87
CA VAL A 382 0.88 16.22 -11.33
C VAL A 382 0.22 17.53 -11.71
N ALA A 383 -0.87 17.90 -11.04
CA ALA A 383 -1.55 19.17 -11.28
C ALA A 383 -0.69 20.38 -10.91
N LEU A 384 0.07 20.32 -9.80
CA LEU A 384 1.01 21.38 -9.41
C LEU A 384 2.18 21.51 -10.39
N LEU A 385 2.76 20.38 -10.82
CA LEU A 385 3.82 20.37 -11.84
C LEU A 385 3.34 21.04 -13.13
N ALA A 386 2.16 20.66 -13.61
CA ALA A 386 1.55 21.29 -14.78
C ALA A 386 1.30 22.80 -14.55
N ARG A 387 0.73 23.19 -13.40
CA ARG A 387 0.48 24.60 -13.04
C ARG A 387 1.77 25.42 -13.06
N TYR A 388 2.86 24.89 -12.50
CA TYR A 388 4.14 25.62 -12.47
C TYR A 388 4.80 25.70 -13.85
N CYS A 389 4.73 24.66 -14.66
CA CYS A 389 5.15 24.72 -16.06
C CYS A 389 4.38 25.79 -16.84
N PHE A 390 3.05 25.83 -16.73
CA PHE A 390 2.24 26.87 -17.39
C PHE A 390 2.51 28.29 -16.85
N ALA A 391 2.82 28.42 -15.56
CA ALA A 391 3.16 29.72 -14.99
C ALA A 391 4.48 30.28 -15.54
N LEU A 392 5.44 29.45 -15.89
CA LEU A 392 6.67 29.86 -16.57
C LEU A 392 6.38 30.46 -17.96
N VAL A 393 5.40 29.91 -18.68
CA VAL A 393 4.94 30.47 -19.99
C VAL A 393 4.37 31.86 -19.82
N LYS A 394 3.38 32.03 -18.91
CA LYS A 394 2.65 33.31 -18.75
C LYS A 394 3.52 34.45 -18.23
N LYS A 395 4.38 34.18 -17.25
CA LYS A 395 5.23 35.19 -16.58
C LYS A 395 6.58 35.43 -17.28
N GLY A 396 6.87 34.66 -18.36
CA GLY A 396 8.18 34.68 -19.03
C GLY A 396 8.37 35.79 -20.06
N LYS A 397 7.29 36.47 -20.52
CA LYS A 397 7.39 37.38 -21.67
C LYS A 397 8.42 38.53 -21.52
N ASN A 398 8.71 38.96 -20.30
CA ASN A 398 9.62 40.10 -20.05
C ASN A 398 10.93 39.72 -19.32
N ASN A 399 11.26 38.41 -19.20
CA ASN A 399 12.47 37.98 -18.51
C ASN A 399 13.18 36.88 -19.32
N ALA A 400 14.34 37.20 -19.85
CA ALA A 400 15.12 36.30 -20.72
C ALA A 400 15.50 34.96 -20.04
N TRP A 401 15.76 34.96 -18.71
CA TRP A 401 16.02 33.74 -17.96
C TRP A 401 14.79 32.82 -17.89
N ARG A 402 13.61 33.39 -17.65
CA ARG A 402 12.35 32.60 -17.61
C ARG A 402 11.99 32.04 -18.98
N GLN A 403 12.25 32.81 -20.05
CA GLN A 403 12.06 32.30 -21.42
C GLN A 403 12.98 31.12 -21.73
N ALA A 404 14.25 31.22 -21.32
CA ALA A 404 15.22 30.15 -21.50
C ALA A 404 14.92 28.90 -20.65
N LEU A 405 14.39 29.07 -19.44
CA LEU A 405 14.04 28.00 -18.49
C LEU A 405 12.78 27.22 -18.90
N HIS A 406 11.84 27.85 -19.60
CA HIS A 406 10.52 27.29 -19.88
C HIS A 406 10.59 25.93 -20.60
N PHE A 407 11.26 25.85 -21.74
CA PHE A 407 11.31 24.61 -22.53
C PHE A 407 12.05 23.48 -21.79
N PRO A 408 13.26 23.69 -21.24
CA PRO A 408 13.98 22.66 -20.49
C PRO A 408 13.20 22.09 -19.30
N VAL A 409 12.56 22.94 -18.50
CA VAL A 409 11.72 22.49 -17.36
C VAL A 409 10.52 21.69 -17.85
N THR A 410 9.77 22.22 -18.80
CA THR A 410 8.56 21.54 -19.29
C THR A 410 8.91 20.21 -19.94
N ALA A 411 9.94 20.16 -20.78
CA ALA A 411 10.37 18.92 -21.43
C ALA A 411 10.90 17.89 -20.42
N MET A 412 11.65 18.33 -19.40
CA MET A 412 12.13 17.44 -18.33
C MET A 412 10.96 16.91 -17.48
N VAL A 413 9.97 17.74 -17.12
CA VAL A 413 8.79 17.30 -16.37
C VAL A 413 7.98 16.30 -17.19
N VAL A 414 7.77 16.55 -18.48
CA VAL A 414 7.08 15.60 -19.37
C VAL A 414 7.87 14.29 -19.47
N PHE A 415 9.19 14.38 -19.66
CA PHE A 415 10.06 13.20 -19.69
C PHE A 415 9.97 12.40 -18.39
N PHE A 416 10.08 13.07 -17.25
CA PHE A 416 9.99 12.43 -15.93
C PHE A 416 8.63 11.74 -15.74
N LEU A 417 7.51 12.45 -15.98
CA LEU A 417 6.17 11.87 -15.86
C LEU A 417 5.96 10.70 -16.84
N ALA A 418 6.52 10.78 -18.05
CA ALA A 418 6.48 9.66 -18.99
C ALA A 418 7.24 8.44 -18.47
N CYS A 419 8.43 8.64 -17.87
CA CYS A 419 9.20 7.56 -17.25
C CYS A 419 8.47 6.94 -16.06
N VAL A 420 7.90 7.76 -15.16
CA VAL A 420 7.09 7.30 -14.02
C VAL A 420 5.90 6.48 -14.52
N THR A 421 5.14 7.02 -15.46
CA THR A 421 3.94 6.37 -16.01
C THR A 421 4.28 5.06 -16.70
N TRP A 422 5.33 5.05 -17.52
CA TRP A 422 5.78 3.83 -18.18
C TRP A 422 6.19 2.76 -17.17
N GLN A 423 6.98 3.14 -16.16
CA GLN A 423 7.44 2.18 -15.17
C GLN A 423 6.30 1.62 -14.32
N THR A 424 5.38 2.47 -13.85
CA THR A 424 4.22 2.01 -13.07
C THR A 424 3.26 1.16 -13.91
N PHE A 425 3.11 1.48 -15.19
CA PHE A 425 2.33 0.66 -16.13
C PHE A 425 2.99 -0.71 -16.36
N ALA A 426 4.29 -0.75 -16.61
CA ALA A 426 5.03 -2.00 -16.78
C ALA A 426 4.96 -2.84 -15.50
N PHE A 427 5.05 -2.19 -14.34
CA PHE A 427 4.89 -2.82 -13.04
C PHE A 427 3.52 -3.49 -12.92
N GLN A 428 2.45 -2.77 -13.07
CA GLN A 428 1.08 -3.30 -12.95
C GLN A 428 0.82 -4.51 -13.88
N ASN A 429 1.50 -4.58 -15.03
CA ASN A 429 1.31 -5.67 -15.99
C ASN A 429 2.24 -6.87 -15.77
N CYS A 430 3.39 -6.68 -15.13
CA CYS A 430 4.41 -7.73 -15.00
C CYS A 430 4.53 -8.27 -13.58
N TYR A 431 4.28 -7.44 -12.56
CA TYR A 431 4.47 -7.82 -11.16
C TYR A 431 3.27 -8.56 -10.59
N VAL A 432 3.57 -9.60 -9.85
CA VAL A 432 2.61 -10.26 -8.96
C VAL A 432 3.29 -10.58 -7.65
N PHE A 433 2.75 -10.04 -6.58
CA PHE A 433 3.28 -10.21 -5.23
C PHE A 433 3.37 -11.68 -4.84
N GLY A 434 4.51 -12.08 -4.27
CA GLY A 434 4.73 -13.44 -3.76
C GLY A 434 4.81 -14.54 -4.82
N ASP A 435 4.81 -14.19 -6.12
CA ASP A 435 4.94 -15.16 -7.21
C ASP A 435 6.19 -14.88 -8.06
N SER A 436 6.20 -15.24 -9.33
CA SER A 436 7.35 -14.99 -10.22
C SER A 436 7.44 -13.52 -10.63
N SER A 437 8.65 -13.04 -10.89
CA SER A 437 8.93 -11.66 -11.31
C SER A 437 8.50 -11.34 -12.75
N SER A 438 8.17 -12.36 -13.55
CA SER A 438 7.79 -12.20 -14.96
C SER A 438 6.43 -12.82 -15.26
N ALA A 439 5.56 -12.08 -15.95
CA ALA A 439 4.25 -12.54 -16.38
C ALA A 439 4.34 -13.78 -17.31
N GLU A 440 5.40 -13.88 -18.11
CA GLU A 440 5.62 -15.00 -19.04
C GLU A 440 5.81 -16.34 -18.33
N LYS A 441 6.27 -16.32 -17.08
CA LYS A 441 6.44 -17.51 -16.26
C LYS A 441 5.14 -17.98 -15.58
N ARG A 442 4.08 -17.18 -15.63
CA ARG A 442 2.78 -17.46 -15.01
C ARG A 442 1.74 -17.82 -16.07
N ASN A 443 2.00 -18.88 -16.79
CA ASN A 443 1.16 -19.33 -17.91
C ASN A 443 0.41 -20.63 -17.62
N THR A 444 0.61 -21.24 -16.46
CA THR A 444 -0.05 -22.50 -16.08
C THR A 444 -1.26 -22.20 -15.21
N LYS A 445 -2.42 -22.61 -15.67
CA LYS A 445 -3.70 -22.42 -15.00
C LYS A 445 -3.94 -23.54 -13.99
N ILE A 446 -4.34 -23.19 -12.78
CA ILE A 446 -4.76 -24.16 -11.76
C ILE A 446 -6.21 -24.59 -12.05
N GLU A 447 -6.47 -25.90 -12.11
CA GLU A 447 -7.78 -26.47 -12.43
C GLU A 447 -8.35 -27.34 -11.30
N ASN A 448 -7.49 -28.12 -10.62
CA ASN A 448 -7.91 -29.16 -9.66
C ASN A 448 -8.02 -28.67 -8.20
N ASN A 449 -7.85 -27.36 -7.94
CA ASN A 449 -8.11 -26.75 -6.64
C ASN A 449 -9.34 -25.85 -6.74
N GLY A 450 -10.35 -26.05 -5.87
CA GLY A 450 -11.61 -25.31 -5.93
C GLY A 450 -11.47 -23.81 -5.69
N ILE A 451 -10.56 -23.39 -4.80
CA ILE A 451 -10.33 -21.99 -4.43
C ILE A 451 -9.41 -21.28 -5.42
N LEU A 452 -8.38 -21.97 -5.90
CA LEU A 452 -7.40 -21.41 -6.85
C LEU A 452 -7.83 -21.56 -8.32
N ARG A 453 -8.98 -22.16 -8.59
CA ARG A 453 -9.47 -22.38 -9.94
C ARG A 453 -9.45 -21.11 -10.78
N ARG A 454 -8.89 -21.18 -11.98
CA ARG A 454 -8.72 -20.08 -12.96
C ARG A 454 -7.64 -19.05 -12.59
N ILE A 455 -6.84 -19.28 -11.58
CA ILE A 455 -5.61 -18.52 -11.35
C ILE A 455 -4.49 -19.09 -12.19
N TYR A 456 -3.64 -18.23 -12.72
CA TYR A 456 -2.44 -18.57 -13.46
C TYR A 456 -1.22 -18.30 -12.59
N THR A 457 -0.31 -19.28 -12.54
CA THR A 457 0.97 -19.19 -11.83
C THR A 457 2.06 -19.93 -12.61
N THR A 458 3.21 -20.15 -12.01
CA THR A 458 4.28 -20.96 -12.60
C THR A 458 3.86 -22.45 -12.65
N GLU A 459 4.39 -23.19 -13.63
CA GLU A 459 4.14 -24.63 -13.73
C GLU A 459 4.53 -25.37 -12.45
N TYR A 460 5.67 -24.98 -11.86
CA TYR A 460 6.15 -25.55 -10.60
C TYR A 460 5.12 -25.41 -9.46
N LYS A 461 4.60 -24.18 -9.23
CA LYS A 461 3.60 -23.95 -8.17
C LYS A 461 2.27 -24.64 -8.49
N ALA A 462 1.79 -24.53 -9.74
CA ALA A 462 0.52 -25.13 -10.13
C ALA A 462 0.52 -26.63 -9.88
N ARG A 463 1.53 -27.35 -10.38
CA ARG A 463 1.68 -28.80 -10.21
C ARG A 463 1.70 -29.18 -8.73
N ASN A 464 2.60 -28.59 -7.95
CA ASN A 464 2.76 -28.96 -6.54
C ASN A 464 1.52 -28.66 -5.69
N LEU A 465 0.79 -27.59 -5.97
CA LEU A 465 -0.46 -27.26 -5.28
C LEU A 465 -1.61 -28.20 -5.67
N GLU A 466 -1.69 -28.59 -6.93
CA GLU A 466 -2.70 -29.54 -7.39
C GLU A 466 -2.45 -30.95 -6.85
N GLU A 467 -1.19 -31.40 -6.83
CA GLU A 467 -0.79 -32.68 -6.22
C GLU A 467 -1.11 -32.72 -4.72
N LEU A 468 -0.77 -31.65 -3.98
CA LEU A 468 -1.09 -31.52 -2.56
C LEU A 468 -2.61 -31.59 -2.32
N SER A 469 -3.39 -30.83 -3.10
CA SER A 469 -4.85 -30.82 -2.99
C SER A 469 -5.46 -32.18 -3.34
N GLY A 470 -4.91 -32.86 -4.35
CA GLY A 470 -5.31 -34.20 -4.76
C GLY A 470 -5.07 -35.22 -3.66
N TYR A 471 -3.86 -35.24 -3.08
CA TYR A 471 -3.51 -36.14 -1.98
C TYR A 471 -4.45 -36.01 -0.77
N LEU A 472 -4.67 -34.74 -0.31
CA LEU A 472 -5.55 -34.49 0.83
C LEU A 472 -6.99 -34.97 0.57
N LYS A 473 -7.46 -34.84 -0.67
CA LYS A 473 -8.79 -35.31 -1.07
C LYS A 473 -8.87 -36.84 -1.12
N GLU A 474 -7.87 -37.50 -1.69
CA GLU A 474 -7.79 -38.96 -1.80
C GLU A 474 -7.71 -39.66 -0.44
N GLN A 475 -7.00 -39.03 0.51
CA GLN A 475 -6.88 -39.53 1.88
C GLN A 475 -8.01 -39.07 2.84
N ASN A 476 -9.00 -38.30 2.37
CA ASN A 476 -10.09 -37.73 3.17
C ASN A 476 -9.59 -36.87 4.36
N LEU A 477 -8.55 -36.07 4.14
CA LEU A 477 -7.91 -35.25 5.18
C LEU A 477 -8.36 -33.78 5.18
N GLN A 478 -9.39 -33.43 4.40
CA GLN A 478 -9.83 -32.03 4.22
C GLN A 478 -10.47 -31.39 5.47
N GLU A 479 -10.89 -32.18 6.45
CA GLU A 479 -11.49 -31.66 7.70
C GLU A 479 -10.45 -31.48 8.84
N LYS A 480 -9.22 -31.92 8.65
CA LYS A 480 -8.15 -31.75 9.63
C LYS A 480 -7.69 -30.30 9.71
N SER A 481 -7.37 -29.83 10.92
CA SER A 481 -6.70 -28.55 11.10
C SER A 481 -5.25 -28.60 10.60
N LEU A 482 -4.70 -27.44 10.21
CA LEU A 482 -3.36 -27.35 9.63
C LEU A 482 -2.39 -26.61 10.55
N TYR A 483 -1.21 -27.16 10.76
CA TYR A 483 -0.04 -26.43 11.23
C TYR A 483 0.92 -26.25 10.04
N LEU A 484 1.21 -25.01 9.68
CA LEU A 484 1.95 -24.65 8.48
C LEU A 484 3.32 -24.07 8.83
N TYR A 485 4.38 -24.47 8.12
CA TYR A 485 5.72 -23.90 8.31
C TYR A 485 6.48 -23.76 6.98
N GLY A 486 7.24 -22.67 6.82
CA GLY A 486 8.03 -22.38 5.62
C GLY A 486 7.40 -21.30 4.72
N ASN A 487 6.88 -20.21 5.30
CA ASN A 487 6.26 -19.09 4.57
C ASN A 487 5.07 -19.50 3.68
N ILE A 488 4.19 -20.36 4.22
CA ILE A 488 3.03 -20.91 3.51
C ILE A 488 1.68 -20.71 4.22
N PRO A 489 1.45 -19.62 4.98
CA PRO A 489 0.20 -19.43 5.71
C PRO A 489 -1.05 -19.42 4.81
N ALA A 490 -0.91 -19.13 3.52
CA ALA A 490 -2.03 -19.12 2.58
C ALA A 490 -2.65 -20.49 2.32
N LEU A 491 -1.97 -21.58 2.63
CA LEU A 491 -2.49 -22.92 2.41
C LEU A 491 -3.75 -23.20 3.22
N CYS A 492 -3.94 -22.60 4.42
CA CYS A 492 -5.20 -22.72 5.15
C CYS A 492 -6.40 -22.27 4.30
N TYR A 493 -6.27 -21.12 3.64
CA TYR A 493 -7.33 -20.64 2.74
C TYR A 493 -7.41 -21.47 1.45
N TYR A 494 -6.26 -21.80 0.82
CA TYR A 494 -6.24 -22.51 -0.48
C TYR A 494 -6.73 -23.96 -0.38
N LEU A 495 -6.61 -24.56 0.80
CA LEU A 495 -7.10 -25.89 1.08
C LEU A 495 -8.45 -25.90 1.82
N ASP A 496 -8.97 -24.74 2.19
CA ASP A 496 -10.19 -24.53 2.99
C ASP A 496 -10.16 -25.26 4.35
N GLN A 497 -9.01 -25.22 5.03
CA GLN A 497 -8.77 -25.91 6.29
C GLN A 497 -8.35 -24.93 7.38
N ILE A 498 -8.93 -25.11 8.59
CA ILE A 498 -8.72 -24.21 9.72
C ILE A 498 -7.30 -24.32 10.27
N PRO A 499 -6.66 -23.22 10.72
CA PRO A 499 -5.38 -23.28 11.41
C PRO A 499 -5.47 -24.02 12.75
N ALA A 500 -4.43 -24.79 13.10
CA ALA A 500 -4.37 -25.57 14.34
C ALA A 500 -4.06 -24.72 15.58
N THR A 501 -3.43 -23.56 15.41
CA THR A 501 -3.07 -22.63 16.49
C THR A 501 -3.57 -21.23 16.19
N SER A 502 -3.54 -20.33 17.18
CA SER A 502 -3.88 -18.91 16.97
C SER A 502 -2.87 -18.18 16.06
N MET A 503 -1.70 -18.76 15.81
CA MET A 503 -0.70 -18.28 14.87
C MET A 503 -0.81 -19.03 13.55
N LEU A 504 -1.23 -18.31 12.50
CA LEU A 504 -1.31 -18.83 11.13
C LEU A 504 0.06 -18.89 10.44
N TRP A 505 1.01 -18.07 10.89
CA TRP A 505 2.34 -17.91 10.29
C TRP A 505 3.46 -18.11 11.33
N PRO A 506 3.74 -19.35 11.76
CA PRO A 506 4.68 -19.63 12.86
C PRO A 506 6.13 -19.20 12.60
N ASP A 507 6.55 -19.18 11.34
CA ASP A 507 7.89 -18.78 10.94
C ASP A 507 8.02 -17.26 10.66
N LEU A 508 7.03 -16.45 11.08
CA LEU A 508 7.16 -15.00 11.05
C LEU A 508 8.27 -14.55 12.01
N GLU A 509 9.14 -13.64 11.54
CA GLU A 509 10.28 -13.14 12.32
C GLU A 509 9.85 -12.47 13.65
N SER A 510 8.72 -11.76 13.62
CA SER A 510 8.15 -11.10 14.80
C SER A 510 7.42 -12.05 15.77
N TYR A 511 7.30 -13.33 15.47
CA TYR A 511 6.72 -14.32 16.38
C TYR A 511 7.79 -14.89 17.29
N GLU A 512 7.83 -14.42 18.55
CA GLU A 512 8.90 -14.75 19.48
C GLU A 512 8.90 -16.20 19.91
N TRP A 513 10.07 -16.68 20.33
CA TRP A 513 10.36 -18.06 20.69
C TRP A 513 9.44 -18.61 21.79
N GLU A 514 9.19 -17.81 22.82
CA GLU A 514 8.35 -18.24 23.96
C GLU A 514 6.89 -18.48 23.52
N ALA A 515 6.34 -17.61 22.69
CA ALA A 515 4.99 -17.76 22.17
C ALA A 515 4.91 -18.95 21.20
N PHE A 516 5.90 -19.10 20.33
CA PHE A 516 6.01 -20.22 19.40
C PHE A 516 6.06 -21.56 20.11
N THR A 517 6.95 -21.73 21.10
CA THR A 517 7.10 -23.00 21.84
C THR A 517 5.88 -23.33 22.68
N ARG A 518 5.25 -22.32 23.28
CA ARG A 518 3.98 -22.51 24.00
C ARG A 518 2.88 -23.04 23.08
N ASP A 519 2.68 -22.42 21.94
CA ASP A 519 1.61 -22.78 21.00
C ASP A 519 1.88 -24.11 20.31
N LEU A 520 3.15 -24.46 20.02
CA LEU A 520 3.54 -25.77 19.50
C LEU A 520 3.31 -26.87 20.55
N ASN A 521 3.72 -26.65 21.81
CA ASN A 521 3.55 -27.63 22.88
C ASN A 521 2.07 -27.86 23.24
N ALA A 522 1.20 -26.87 23.03
CA ALA A 522 -0.24 -27.04 23.23
C ALA A 522 -0.89 -28.07 22.28
N LEU A 523 -0.23 -28.42 21.17
CA LEU A 523 -0.65 -29.47 20.23
C LEU A 523 -0.22 -30.89 20.69
N GLY A 524 0.63 -30.98 21.72
CA GLY A 524 1.10 -32.26 22.23
C GLY A 524 0.03 -33.02 23.02
N GLY A 525 0.08 -34.35 22.95
CA GLY A 525 -0.82 -35.24 23.69
C GLY A 525 -2.26 -35.31 23.17
N MET A 526 -2.55 -34.72 22.01
CA MET A 526 -3.86 -34.82 21.37
C MET A 526 -4.16 -36.23 20.88
N GLY A 527 -5.42 -36.66 20.94
CA GLY A 527 -5.86 -37.91 20.35
C GLY A 527 -5.67 -37.91 18.82
N GLU A 528 -5.47 -39.08 18.23
CA GLU A 528 -5.16 -39.23 16.80
C GLU A 528 -6.21 -38.56 15.87
N ALA A 529 -7.47 -38.56 16.29
CA ALA A 529 -8.56 -37.90 15.55
C ALA A 529 -8.45 -36.36 15.56
N GLU A 530 -7.93 -35.76 16.63
CA GLU A 530 -7.82 -34.32 16.84
C GLU A 530 -6.46 -33.75 16.38
N ARG A 531 -5.49 -34.61 16.10
CA ARG A 531 -4.16 -34.19 15.65
C ARG A 531 -4.22 -33.37 14.37
N PRO A 532 -3.57 -32.19 14.33
CA PRO A 532 -3.44 -31.43 13.09
C PRO A 532 -2.53 -32.11 12.08
N LEU A 533 -2.68 -31.76 10.83
CA LEU A 533 -1.70 -32.06 9.80
C LEU A 533 -0.60 -31.00 9.85
N PHE A 534 0.66 -31.43 9.89
CA PHE A 534 1.79 -30.54 9.70
C PHE A 534 2.15 -30.51 8.21
N ILE A 535 2.12 -29.32 7.60
CA ILE A 535 2.60 -29.12 6.23
C ILE A 535 3.82 -28.20 6.30
N VAL A 536 4.95 -28.72 5.83
CA VAL A 536 6.24 -28.00 5.82
C VAL A 536 6.64 -27.76 4.38
N ALA A 537 6.99 -26.52 4.04
CA ALA A 537 7.57 -26.20 2.75
C ALA A 537 9.01 -26.73 2.66
N MET A 538 9.33 -27.41 1.57
CA MET A 538 10.66 -28.01 1.35
C MET A 538 11.63 -27.04 0.66
N ASP A 539 11.10 -26.11 -0.14
CA ASP A 539 11.88 -25.17 -0.97
C ASP A 539 12.05 -23.77 -0.35
N ARG A 540 11.40 -23.50 0.79
CA ARG A 540 11.27 -22.14 1.35
C ARG A 540 11.73 -21.98 2.79
N VAL A 541 12.18 -23.06 3.43
CA VAL A 541 12.67 -22.96 4.80
C VAL A 541 13.92 -22.09 4.84
N THR A 542 13.82 -20.98 5.56
CA THR A 542 14.93 -20.04 5.72
C THR A 542 16.00 -20.63 6.60
N GLN A 543 17.25 -20.69 6.11
CA GLN A 543 18.44 -21.16 6.83
C GLN A 543 19.02 -20.11 7.78
N LYS A 544 18.21 -19.15 8.23
CA LYS A 544 18.61 -18.05 9.14
C LYS A 544 17.92 -18.18 10.48
N GLU A 545 18.64 -17.86 11.54
CA GLU A 545 18.05 -17.70 12.86
C GLU A 545 17.04 -16.52 12.90
N PRO A 546 15.94 -16.61 13.64
CA PRO A 546 15.51 -17.72 14.52
C PRO A 546 14.72 -18.83 13.80
N MET A 547 14.52 -18.78 12.48
CA MET A 547 13.70 -19.75 11.74
C MET A 547 14.30 -21.16 11.74
N LEU A 548 15.63 -21.27 11.76
CA LEU A 548 16.30 -22.56 11.85
C LEU A 548 16.02 -23.25 13.20
N GLU A 549 16.10 -22.52 14.31
CA GLU A 549 15.76 -23.05 15.65
C GLU A 549 14.29 -23.48 15.73
N LYS A 550 13.36 -22.69 15.18
CA LYS A 550 11.94 -23.05 15.11
C LYS A 550 11.71 -24.33 14.31
N MET A 551 12.41 -24.49 13.18
CA MET A 551 12.32 -25.72 12.39
C MET A 551 12.83 -26.94 13.14
N GLN A 552 13.94 -26.83 13.88
CA GLN A 552 14.48 -27.90 14.73
C GLN A 552 13.47 -28.29 15.82
N ALA A 553 12.87 -27.31 16.48
CA ALA A 553 11.85 -27.57 17.50
C ALA A 553 10.60 -28.27 16.92
N ILE A 554 10.20 -27.94 15.68
CA ILE A 554 9.12 -28.66 15.01
C ILE A 554 9.54 -30.11 14.73
N GLN A 555 10.76 -30.37 14.26
CA GLN A 555 11.25 -31.70 14.00
C GLN A 555 11.28 -32.55 15.29
N GLU A 556 11.81 -32.01 16.38
CA GLU A 556 11.81 -32.65 17.70
C GLU A 556 10.38 -32.94 18.18
N PHE A 557 9.44 -32.00 17.98
CA PHE A 557 8.03 -32.21 18.32
C PHE A 557 7.41 -33.33 17.51
N LEU A 558 7.62 -33.36 16.17
CA LEU A 558 7.10 -34.39 15.29
C LEU A 558 7.63 -35.80 15.67
N GLU A 559 8.91 -35.90 16.01
CA GLU A 559 9.53 -37.18 16.47
C GLU A 559 8.93 -37.60 17.82
N LYS A 560 8.85 -36.70 18.79
CA LYS A 560 8.30 -36.95 20.13
C LYS A 560 6.85 -37.41 20.07
N GLU A 561 6.02 -36.76 19.28
CA GLU A 561 4.60 -37.07 19.11
C GLU A 561 4.34 -38.16 18.07
N LYS A 562 5.41 -38.76 17.50
CA LYS A 562 5.36 -39.87 16.55
C LYS A 562 4.61 -39.55 15.25
N TYR A 563 4.74 -38.34 14.75
CA TYR A 563 4.27 -37.99 13.41
C TYR A 563 5.14 -38.69 12.34
N VAL A 564 4.49 -39.13 11.27
CA VAL A 564 5.17 -39.79 10.15
C VAL A 564 4.95 -38.97 8.88
N CYS A 565 6.00 -38.80 8.08
CA CYS A 565 5.87 -38.19 6.76
C CYS A 565 5.09 -39.14 5.83
N THR A 566 3.87 -38.76 5.48
CA THR A 566 2.96 -39.60 4.67
C THR A 566 2.88 -39.13 3.21
N TYR A 567 3.33 -37.92 2.92
CA TYR A 567 3.38 -37.38 1.57
C TYR A 567 4.53 -36.38 1.43
N SER A 568 5.15 -36.36 0.27
CA SER A 568 6.13 -35.34 -0.09
C SER A 568 6.14 -35.14 -1.60
N ASN A 569 6.22 -33.86 -2.02
CA ASN A 569 6.55 -33.47 -3.39
C ASN A 569 7.72 -32.46 -3.38
N GLU A 570 8.00 -31.81 -4.49
CA GLU A 570 9.13 -30.87 -4.58
C GLU A 570 8.96 -29.63 -3.69
N MET A 571 7.73 -29.30 -3.27
CA MET A 571 7.41 -28.07 -2.55
C MET A 571 6.92 -28.31 -1.12
N PHE A 572 6.26 -29.42 -0.84
CA PHE A 572 5.59 -29.68 0.44
C PHE A 572 5.86 -31.07 0.99
N ALA A 573 5.98 -31.19 2.31
CA ALA A 573 5.91 -32.45 3.05
C ALA A 573 4.76 -32.41 4.04
N ILE A 574 3.99 -33.51 4.16
CA ILE A 574 2.88 -33.66 5.13
C ILE A 574 3.30 -34.71 6.18
N TYR A 575 3.10 -34.33 7.44
CA TYR A 575 3.26 -35.21 8.59
C TYR A 575 1.91 -35.39 9.30
N GLN A 576 1.58 -36.64 9.63
CA GLN A 576 0.35 -36.99 10.37
C GLN A 576 0.58 -38.08 11.40
#